data_2a6a0db56deea2a78d3185de627a0b01
#
_entry.id   2a6a0db56deea2a78d3185de627a0b01
#
_cell.length_a   1.000
_cell.length_b   1.000
_cell.length_c   1.000
_cell.angle_alpha   90.00
_cell.angle_beta   90.00
_cell.angle_gamma   90.00
#
_symmetry.space_group_name_H-M   'P 1'
#
loop_
_entity.id
_entity.type
_entity.pdbx_description
1 polymer ?
#
loop_
_entity_poly.entity_id
_entity_poly.type
_entity_poly.pdbx_seq_one_letter_code
_entity_poly.pdbx_strand_id
1 'polypeptide(L)'
;EKDPQYVILNAYNEEGFCTTDPYTELSAVKNGFVETIDTNMLDRQGPRNADAVVELAQMLHPECFPSETEYPVNVKSGVVEYNIESCPESVYAASEEVFDLLKEIGVVSEDAEYEQKSVEDVVLEAPAVVVADAEYSAEEKAKFDDANIPVIYVDAEDDETVITLGQIFNCNAKADEVAYVKAALAK
;
A
#
# COMPACT_ATOMS: atom_id res chain seq x y z
N GLU A 1 15.79 31.46 22.36
CA GLU A 1 14.81 30.42 22.63
C GLU A 1 14.67 29.59 21.36
N LYS A 2 14.72 28.24 21.50
CA LYS A 2 14.60 27.37 20.32
C LYS A 2 13.11 27.08 20.07
N ASP A 3 12.65 27.28 18.85
CA ASP A 3 11.31 26.96 18.41
C ASP A 3 11.35 25.65 17.60
N PRO A 4 11.02 24.49 18.21
CA PRO A 4 11.09 23.20 17.55
C PRO A 4 9.96 23.05 16.52
N GLN A 5 10.26 22.39 15.42
CA GLN A 5 9.26 22.03 14.40
C GLN A 5 8.44 20.80 14.80
N TYR A 6 9.02 19.90 15.58
CA TYR A 6 8.39 18.69 16.11
C TYR A 6 8.65 18.59 17.62
N VAL A 7 7.67 18.11 18.36
CA VAL A 7 7.78 17.77 19.78
C VAL A 7 7.29 16.34 19.94
N ILE A 8 8.14 15.50 20.55
CA ILE A 8 7.79 14.13 20.90
C ILE A 8 7.77 14.03 22.41
N LEU A 9 6.64 13.66 22.96
CA LEU A 9 6.41 13.50 24.38
C LEU A 9 6.56 12.03 24.78
N ASN A 10 7.21 11.77 25.88
CA ASN A 10 7.30 10.44 26.48
C ASN A 10 6.29 10.25 27.64
N ALA A 11 5.29 11.09 27.72
CA ALA A 11 4.31 11.09 28.82
C ALA A 11 2.91 11.42 28.28
N TYR A 12 1.93 10.87 28.92
CA TYR A 12 0.52 10.80 28.54
C TYR A 12 -0.28 12.10 28.63
N ASN A 13 0.33 13.28 28.51
CA ASN A 13 -0.40 14.54 28.64
C ASN A 13 -0.15 15.50 27.47
N GLU A 14 -0.39 15.01 26.26
CA GLU A 14 -0.31 15.81 25.04
C GLU A 14 -1.25 17.01 25.08
N GLU A 15 -2.53 16.80 25.44
CA GLU A 15 -3.51 17.87 25.58
C GLU A 15 -3.06 18.92 26.59
N GLY A 16 -2.54 18.50 27.74
CA GLY A 16 -2.01 19.42 28.76
C GLY A 16 -0.79 20.19 28.26
N PHE A 17 0.10 19.57 27.47
CA PHE A 17 1.24 20.25 26.88
C PHE A 17 0.78 21.29 25.85
N CYS A 18 -0.10 20.91 24.94
CA CYS A 18 -0.57 21.78 23.87
C CYS A 18 -1.41 22.98 24.36
N THR A 19 -1.98 22.90 25.56
CA THR A 19 -2.84 23.95 26.14
C THR A 19 -2.18 24.81 27.20
N THR A 20 -0.94 24.53 27.60
CA THR A 20 -0.24 25.20 28.68
C THR A 20 0.78 26.21 28.15
N ASP A 21 0.72 27.47 28.65
CA ASP A 21 1.74 28.49 28.39
C ASP A 21 3.09 28.10 29.05
N PRO A 22 4.24 28.31 28.39
CA PRO A 22 4.43 29.00 27.11
C PRO A 22 4.43 28.10 25.89
N TYR A 23 4.04 26.82 26.02
CA TYR A 23 4.17 25.81 24.94
C TYR A 23 3.20 26.06 23.79
N THR A 24 2.06 26.71 24.05
CA THR A 24 1.06 27.12 23.04
C THR A 24 1.66 27.98 21.93
N GLU A 25 2.77 28.68 22.20
CA GLU A 25 3.43 29.54 21.21
C GLU A 25 4.39 28.81 20.28
N LEU A 26 4.74 27.55 20.58
CA LEU A 26 5.66 26.76 19.76
C LEU A 26 5.09 26.46 18.38
N SER A 27 5.93 26.54 17.36
CA SER A 27 5.56 26.18 15.98
C SER A 27 5.02 24.76 15.87
N ALA A 28 5.61 23.80 16.60
CA ALA A 28 5.14 22.42 16.66
C ALA A 28 3.69 22.32 17.13
N VAL A 29 3.33 23.05 18.20
CA VAL A 29 1.96 23.04 18.75
C VAL A 29 0.98 23.70 17.78
N LYS A 30 1.34 24.85 17.19
CA LYS A 30 0.51 25.58 16.22
C LYS A 30 0.24 24.79 14.96
N ASN A 31 1.18 23.94 14.56
CA ASN A 31 1.10 23.14 13.33
C ASN A 31 0.57 21.71 13.57
N GLY A 32 0.30 21.34 14.84
CA GLY A 32 -0.17 19.99 15.18
C GLY A 32 0.92 18.90 15.09
N PHE A 33 2.19 19.29 15.20
CA PHE A 33 3.33 18.36 15.18
C PHE A 33 3.82 18.03 16.60
N VAL A 34 2.88 17.60 17.43
CA VAL A 34 3.14 17.10 18.80
C VAL A 34 2.61 15.68 18.87
N GLU A 35 3.49 14.74 19.13
CA GLU A 35 3.18 13.32 19.16
C GLU A 35 3.64 12.69 20.48
N THR A 36 3.02 11.59 20.87
CA THR A 36 3.34 10.88 22.11
C THR A 36 3.83 9.47 21.79
N ILE A 37 4.97 9.10 22.35
CA ILE A 37 5.53 7.74 22.26
C ILE A 37 5.47 7.03 23.61
N ASP A 38 5.30 5.70 23.60
CA ASP A 38 5.31 4.91 24.84
C ASP A 38 6.68 4.99 25.51
N THR A 39 6.70 5.52 26.73
CA THR A 39 7.88 5.62 27.60
C THR A 39 8.63 4.29 27.74
N ASN A 40 7.91 3.16 27.77
CA ASN A 40 8.53 1.85 27.90
C ASN A 40 9.35 1.44 26.65
N MET A 41 9.09 2.03 25.50
CA MET A 41 9.85 1.78 24.27
C MET A 41 11.17 2.54 24.26
N LEU A 42 11.21 3.73 24.88
CA LEU A 42 12.42 4.58 24.93
C LEU A 42 13.31 4.28 26.15
N ASP A 43 12.71 4.08 27.34
CA ASP A 43 13.46 4.03 28.60
C ASP A 43 14.06 2.64 28.90
N ARG A 44 13.61 1.60 28.23
CA ARG A 44 14.10 0.23 28.44
C ARG A 44 15.00 -0.21 27.31
N GLN A 45 16.29 -0.39 27.59
CA GLN A 45 17.22 -1.01 26.65
C GLN A 45 16.79 -2.45 26.33
N GLY A 46 16.49 -2.72 25.05
CA GLY A 46 16.06 -4.04 24.62
C GLY A 46 15.59 -4.06 23.15
N PRO A 47 15.07 -5.20 22.68
CA PRO A 47 14.59 -5.36 21.30
C PRO A 47 13.54 -4.33 20.88
N ARG A 48 12.74 -3.83 21.84
CA ARG A 48 11.70 -2.80 21.59
C ARG A 48 12.24 -1.43 21.18
N ASN A 49 13.55 -1.18 21.36
CA ASN A 49 14.14 0.06 20.87
C ASN A 49 14.14 0.12 19.32
N ALA A 50 14.14 -1.04 18.65
CA ALA A 50 13.97 -1.08 17.21
C ALA A 50 12.56 -0.64 16.81
N ASP A 51 11.54 -1.09 17.55
CA ASP A 51 10.15 -0.69 17.33
C ASP A 51 9.97 0.82 17.56
N ALA A 52 10.60 1.37 18.62
CA ALA A 52 10.59 2.82 18.88
C ALA A 52 11.23 3.64 17.75
N VAL A 53 12.30 3.13 17.12
CA VAL A 53 12.92 3.80 15.97
C VAL A 53 11.98 3.84 14.78
N VAL A 54 11.27 2.74 14.51
CA VAL A 54 10.29 2.66 13.43
C VAL A 54 9.13 3.62 13.70
N GLU A 55 8.58 3.61 14.91
CA GLU A 55 7.48 4.50 15.32
C GLU A 55 7.89 5.98 15.20
N LEU A 56 9.07 6.35 15.67
CA LEU A 56 9.62 7.70 15.51
C LEU A 56 9.82 8.09 14.04
N ALA A 57 10.29 7.16 13.22
CA ALA A 57 10.46 7.40 11.80
C ALA A 57 9.11 7.62 11.10
N GLN A 58 8.06 6.86 11.45
CA GLN A 58 6.71 7.04 10.96
C GLN A 58 6.10 8.39 11.37
N MET A 59 6.35 8.84 12.61
CA MET A 59 5.90 10.15 13.10
C MET A 59 6.57 11.31 12.36
N LEU A 60 7.88 11.22 12.14
CA LEU A 60 8.68 12.29 11.55
C LEU A 60 8.63 12.33 10.01
N HIS A 61 8.42 11.18 9.40
CA HIS A 61 8.44 10.97 7.94
C HIS A 61 7.31 10.04 7.50
N PRO A 62 6.03 10.39 7.76
CA PRO A 62 4.90 9.55 7.37
C PRO A 62 4.88 9.26 5.87
N GLU A 63 5.42 10.16 5.06
CA GLU A 63 5.55 10.00 3.60
C GLU A 63 6.49 8.86 3.18
N CYS A 64 7.37 8.41 4.07
CA CYS A 64 8.28 7.28 3.83
C CYS A 64 7.69 5.92 4.26
N PHE A 65 6.55 5.95 4.93
CA PHE A 65 5.86 4.76 5.43
C PHE A 65 4.47 4.73 4.79
N PRO A 66 4.29 3.91 3.76
CA PRO A 66 3.00 3.82 3.11
C PRO A 66 1.95 3.35 4.12
N SER A 67 0.85 4.08 4.15
CA SER A 67 -0.32 3.72 4.95
C SER A 67 -0.83 2.34 4.51
N GLU A 68 -1.29 1.55 5.47
CA GLU A 68 -2.10 0.37 5.14
C GLU A 68 -3.29 0.81 4.29
N THR A 69 -3.64 -0.01 3.32
CA THR A 69 -4.79 0.29 2.47
C THR A 69 -6.07 0.23 3.28
N GLU A 70 -6.83 1.31 3.27
CA GLU A 70 -8.20 1.32 3.81
C GLU A 70 -9.15 0.71 2.77
N TYR A 71 -9.74 -0.42 3.10
CA TYR A 71 -10.77 -1.04 2.27
C TYR A 71 -12.17 -0.49 2.63
N PRO A 72 -13.11 -0.44 1.67
CA PRO A 72 -13.00 -0.93 0.29
C PRO A 72 -12.19 -0.01 -0.64
N VAL A 73 -11.47 -0.61 -1.58
CA VAL A 73 -10.76 0.10 -2.66
C VAL A 73 -11.62 0.08 -3.93
N ASN A 74 -11.93 1.26 -4.46
CA ASN A 74 -12.63 1.38 -5.73
C ASN A 74 -11.63 1.47 -6.88
N VAL A 75 -11.64 0.49 -7.75
CA VAL A 75 -10.73 0.40 -8.90
C VAL A 75 -11.52 0.56 -10.19
N LYS A 76 -11.08 1.48 -11.02
CA LYS A 76 -11.64 1.67 -12.34
C LYS A 76 -10.77 0.94 -13.38
N SER A 77 -11.34 -0.08 -14.00
CA SER A 77 -10.69 -0.84 -15.07
C SER A 77 -11.46 -0.68 -16.37
N GLY A 78 -10.98 0.17 -17.27
CA GLY A 78 -11.70 0.56 -18.48
C GLY A 78 -13.01 1.27 -18.16
N VAL A 79 -14.13 0.67 -18.54
CA VAL A 79 -15.50 1.20 -18.27
C VAL A 79 -16.17 0.57 -17.05
N VAL A 80 -15.52 -0.38 -16.38
CA VAL A 80 -16.04 -1.09 -15.22
C VAL A 80 -15.38 -0.56 -13.96
N GLU A 81 -16.17 -0.35 -12.92
CA GLU A 81 -15.66 -0.06 -11.56
C GLU A 81 -15.84 -1.31 -10.70
N TYR A 82 -14.78 -1.71 -10.06
CA TYR A 82 -14.76 -2.79 -9.09
C TYR A 82 -14.57 -2.24 -7.68
N ASN A 83 -15.37 -2.73 -6.75
CA ASN A 83 -15.25 -2.43 -5.34
C ASN A 83 -14.57 -3.62 -4.65
N ILE A 84 -13.29 -3.46 -4.29
CA ILE A 84 -12.51 -4.49 -3.60
C ILE A 84 -12.71 -4.32 -2.10
N GLU A 85 -13.51 -5.19 -1.52
CA GLU A 85 -13.97 -5.13 -0.11
C GLU A 85 -12.86 -5.43 0.91
N SER A 86 -11.85 -6.22 0.51
CA SER A 86 -10.72 -6.61 1.34
C SER A 86 -9.53 -6.99 0.48
N CYS A 87 -8.34 -7.09 1.08
CA CYS A 87 -7.14 -7.57 0.39
C CYS A 87 -7.41 -8.94 -0.26
N PRO A 88 -7.23 -9.09 -1.59
CA PRO A 88 -7.45 -10.35 -2.27
C PRO A 88 -6.49 -11.45 -1.75
N GLU A 89 -7.04 -12.61 -1.40
CA GLU A 89 -6.23 -13.74 -0.89
C GLU A 89 -5.53 -14.53 -2.01
N SER A 90 -5.98 -14.37 -3.26
CA SER A 90 -5.42 -15.05 -4.42
C SER A 90 -5.53 -14.18 -5.66
N VAL A 91 -4.54 -14.28 -6.54
CA VAL A 91 -4.45 -13.54 -7.80
C VAL A 91 -4.02 -14.46 -8.93
N TYR A 92 -4.57 -14.24 -10.12
CA TYR A 92 -4.08 -14.81 -11.34
C TYR A 92 -3.55 -13.70 -12.26
N ALA A 93 -2.31 -13.84 -12.73
CA ALA A 93 -1.70 -12.98 -13.73
C ALA A 93 -1.95 -13.55 -15.13
N ALA A 94 -2.52 -12.74 -16.01
CA ALA A 94 -2.88 -13.20 -17.35
C ALA A 94 -1.67 -13.33 -18.30
N SER A 95 -0.55 -12.67 -17.99
CA SER A 95 0.70 -12.71 -18.74
C SER A 95 1.92 -12.82 -17.81
N GLU A 96 3.06 -13.20 -18.39
CA GLU A 96 4.34 -13.25 -17.68
C GLU A 96 4.76 -11.85 -17.23
N GLU A 97 4.49 -10.80 -18.01
CA GLU A 97 4.81 -9.41 -17.69
C GLU A 97 4.03 -8.93 -16.46
N VAL A 98 2.74 -9.24 -16.37
CA VAL A 98 1.91 -8.96 -15.19
C VAL A 98 2.38 -9.77 -13.99
N PHE A 99 2.74 -11.04 -14.20
CA PHE A 99 3.26 -11.89 -13.13
C PHE A 99 4.55 -11.34 -12.53
N ASP A 100 5.48 -10.90 -13.37
CA ASP A 100 6.75 -10.31 -12.94
C ASP A 100 6.51 -9.00 -12.19
N LEU A 101 5.56 -8.16 -12.64
CA LEU A 101 5.17 -6.96 -11.92
C LEU A 101 4.59 -7.27 -10.54
N LEU A 102 3.68 -8.25 -10.42
CA LEU A 102 3.11 -8.67 -9.14
C LEU A 102 4.18 -9.25 -8.20
N LYS A 103 5.21 -9.87 -8.75
CA LYS A 103 6.37 -10.37 -8.03
C LYS A 103 7.24 -9.22 -7.52
N GLU A 104 7.52 -8.22 -8.38
CA GLU A 104 8.28 -7.02 -8.00
C GLU A 104 7.64 -6.25 -6.86
N ILE A 105 6.31 -6.08 -6.87
CA ILE A 105 5.59 -5.40 -5.80
C ILE A 105 5.29 -6.30 -4.59
N GLY A 106 5.71 -7.56 -4.60
CA GLY A 106 5.64 -8.48 -3.47
C GLY A 106 4.29 -9.15 -3.24
N VAL A 107 3.39 -9.13 -4.21
CA VAL A 107 2.09 -9.83 -4.17
C VAL A 107 2.28 -11.33 -4.37
N VAL A 108 3.20 -11.70 -5.24
CA VAL A 108 3.55 -13.09 -5.55
C VAL A 108 4.94 -13.39 -5.00
N SER A 109 5.14 -14.60 -4.47
CA SER A 109 6.43 -15.03 -3.91
C SER A 109 7.54 -15.00 -4.96
N GLU A 110 8.76 -14.66 -4.56
CA GLU A 110 9.94 -14.67 -5.43
C GLU A 110 10.24 -16.04 -6.03
N ASP A 111 9.90 -17.12 -5.31
CA ASP A 111 10.10 -18.50 -5.77
C ASP A 111 8.97 -19.03 -6.67
N ALA A 112 7.89 -18.26 -6.87
CA ALA A 112 6.79 -18.68 -7.72
C ALA A 112 7.18 -18.64 -9.20
N GLU A 113 6.64 -19.58 -9.96
CA GLU A 113 6.81 -19.67 -11.40
C GLU A 113 5.49 -19.32 -12.10
N TYR A 114 5.60 -18.61 -13.22
CA TYR A 114 4.45 -18.27 -14.05
C TYR A 114 3.93 -19.52 -14.76
N GLU A 115 2.63 -19.73 -14.70
CA GLU A 115 1.93 -20.75 -15.45
C GLU A 115 0.76 -20.14 -16.23
N GLN A 116 0.84 -20.21 -17.53
CA GLN A 116 -0.26 -19.77 -18.38
C GLN A 116 -1.38 -20.82 -18.38
N LYS A 117 -2.60 -20.40 -18.04
CA LYS A 117 -3.79 -21.26 -17.95
C LYS A 117 -4.85 -20.82 -18.94
N SER A 118 -5.73 -21.75 -19.31
CA SER A 118 -6.94 -21.40 -20.06
C SER A 118 -7.92 -20.63 -19.17
N VAL A 119 -8.80 -19.83 -19.78
CA VAL A 119 -9.82 -19.08 -19.02
C VAL A 119 -10.71 -20.03 -18.21
N GLU A 120 -11.03 -21.20 -18.74
CA GLU A 120 -11.81 -22.24 -18.07
C GLU A 120 -11.12 -22.75 -16.81
N ASP A 121 -9.80 -22.97 -16.86
CA ASP A 121 -9.02 -23.44 -15.72
C ASP A 121 -8.93 -22.34 -14.64
N VAL A 122 -8.73 -21.07 -15.04
CA VAL A 122 -8.71 -19.93 -14.13
C VAL A 122 -10.05 -19.75 -13.42
N VAL A 123 -11.16 -19.84 -14.17
CA VAL A 123 -12.52 -19.78 -13.61
C VAL A 123 -12.77 -20.94 -12.63
N LEU A 124 -12.25 -22.12 -12.92
CA LEU A 124 -12.36 -23.30 -12.04
C LEU A 124 -11.58 -23.12 -10.72
N GLU A 125 -10.41 -22.48 -10.78
CA GLU A 125 -9.60 -22.16 -9.59
C GLU A 125 -10.20 -21.03 -8.76
N ALA A 126 -11.05 -20.20 -9.38
CA ALA A 126 -11.76 -19.09 -8.76
C ALA A 126 -10.83 -18.15 -7.95
N PRO A 127 -9.82 -17.51 -8.58
CA PRO A 127 -9.00 -16.52 -7.90
C PRO A 127 -9.86 -15.33 -7.45
N ALA A 128 -9.43 -14.68 -6.37
CA ALA A 128 -10.12 -13.49 -5.87
C ALA A 128 -10.09 -12.32 -6.86
N VAL A 129 -9.05 -12.26 -7.71
CA VAL A 129 -8.89 -11.26 -8.76
C VAL A 129 -8.02 -11.79 -9.90
N VAL A 130 -8.32 -11.38 -11.13
CA VAL A 130 -7.48 -11.57 -12.32
C VAL A 130 -6.88 -10.22 -12.68
N VAL A 131 -5.57 -10.18 -12.91
CA VAL A 131 -4.86 -8.99 -13.42
C VAL A 131 -4.37 -9.29 -14.83
N ALA A 132 -4.71 -8.43 -15.79
CA ALA A 132 -4.42 -8.64 -17.20
C ALA A 132 -3.92 -7.34 -17.87
N ASP A 133 -2.96 -7.49 -18.78
CA ASP A 133 -2.39 -6.41 -19.60
C ASP A 133 -3.09 -6.29 -20.97
N ALA A 134 -3.90 -7.26 -21.34
CA ALA A 134 -4.67 -7.28 -22.57
C ALA A 134 -6.15 -7.57 -22.31
N GLU A 135 -7.01 -6.95 -23.12
CA GLU A 135 -8.45 -7.18 -23.01
C GLU A 135 -8.82 -8.60 -23.45
N TYR A 136 -9.56 -9.30 -22.61
CA TYR A 136 -10.21 -10.55 -22.95
C TYR A 136 -11.32 -10.34 -23.98
N SER A 137 -11.59 -11.34 -24.80
CA SER A 137 -12.77 -11.35 -25.68
C SER A 137 -14.06 -11.24 -24.87
N ALA A 138 -15.14 -10.79 -25.52
CA ALA A 138 -16.43 -10.68 -24.86
C ALA A 138 -16.95 -12.01 -24.28
N GLU A 139 -16.60 -13.15 -24.92
CA GLU A 139 -16.98 -14.49 -24.46
C GLU A 139 -16.18 -14.91 -23.22
N GLU A 140 -14.89 -14.60 -23.19
CA GLU A 140 -14.01 -14.88 -22.05
C GLU A 140 -14.36 -14.02 -20.85
N LYS A 141 -14.63 -12.72 -21.09
CA LYS A 141 -15.05 -11.80 -20.04
C LYS A 141 -16.35 -12.24 -19.41
N ALA A 142 -17.33 -12.69 -20.21
CA ALA A 142 -18.59 -13.20 -19.70
C ALA A 142 -18.40 -14.39 -18.73
N LYS A 143 -17.39 -15.24 -18.94
CA LYS A 143 -17.08 -16.37 -18.02
C LYS A 143 -16.59 -15.89 -16.66
N PHE A 144 -15.77 -14.83 -16.63
CA PHE A 144 -15.30 -14.22 -15.38
C PHE A 144 -16.47 -13.49 -14.66
N ASP A 145 -17.29 -12.77 -15.42
CA ASP A 145 -18.47 -12.07 -14.89
C ASP A 145 -19.48 -13.06 -14.29
N ASP A 146 -19.76 -14.18 -14.96
CA ASP A 146 -20.64 -15.25 -14.49
C ASP A 146 -20.08 -15.94 -13.22
N ALA A 147 -18.76 -16.03 -13.10
CA ALA A 147 -18.06 -16.54 -11.91
C ALA A 147 -17.88 -15.48 -10.81
N ASN A 148 -18.29 -14.24 -11.06
CA ASN A 148 -18.09 -13.09 -10.16
C ASN A 148 -16.61 -12.86 -9.81
N ILE A 149 -15.71 -13.06 -10.78
CA ILE A 149 -14.27 -12.83 -10.65
C ILE A 149 -13.95 -11.47 -11.30
N PRO A 150 -13.48 -10.47 -10.54
CA PRO A 150 -13.09 -9.18 -11.09
C PRO A 150 -11.83 -9.32 -11.97
N VAL A 151 -11.86 -8.68 -13.14
CA VAL A 151 -10.72 -8.60 -14.06
C VAL A 151 -10.23 -7.16 -14.11
N ILE A 152 -9.02 -6.94 -13.61
CA ILE A 152 -8.38 -5.63 -13.57
C ILE A 152 -7.37 -5.55 -14.71
N TYR A 153 -7.63 -4.62 -15.63
CA TYR A 153 -6.71 -4.36 -16.73
C TYR A 153 -5.66 -3.35 -16.29
N VAL A 154 -4.43 -3.66 -16.58
CA VAL A 154 -3.27 -2.88 -16.17
C VAL A 154 -2.36 -2.60 -17.37
N ASP A 155 -1.66 -1.49 -17.31
CA ASP A 155 -0.51 -1.20 -18.15
C ASP A 155 0.74 -1.34 -17.27
N ALA A 156 1.52 -2.38 -17.50
CA ALA A 156 2.70 -2.66 -16.68
C ALA A 156 3.79 -1.56 -16.78
N GLU A 157 3.71 -0.69 -17.78
CA GLU A 157 4.64 0.44 -17.95
C GLU A 157 4.15 1.73 -17.27
N ASP A 158 2.87 1.77 -16.83
CA ASP A 158 2.27 2.95 -16.22
C ASP A 158 2.42 2.96 -14.70
N ASP A 159 3.07 3.99 -14.19
CA ASP A 159 3.33 4.16 -12.74
C ASP A 159 2.04 4.22 -11.91
N GLU A 160 0.96 4.81 -12.44
CA GLU A 160 -0.33 4.93 -11.76
C GLU A 160 -0.98 3.55 -11.58
N THR A 161 -0.79 2.66 -12.54
CA THR A 161 -1.20 1.26 -12.48
C THR A 161 -0.48 0.50 -11.37
N VAL A 162 0.84 0.69 -11.25
CA VAL A 162 1.65 0.04 -10.21
C VAL A 162 1.17 0.46 -8.81
N ILE A 163 0.92 1.75 -8.61
CA ILE A 163 0.40 2.30 -7.34
C ILE A 163 -0.99 1.72 -7.04
N THR A 164 -1.86 1.62 -8.05
CA THR A 164 -3.20 1.04 -7.91
C THR A 164 -3.14 -0.42 -7.46
N LEU A 165 -2.25 -1.22 -8.05
CA LEU A 165 -2.01 -2.60 -7.61
C LEU A 165 -1.51 -2.65 -6.17
N GLY A 166 -0.62 -1.74 -5.78
CA GLY A 166 -0.17 -1.58 -4.39
C GLY A 166 -1.33 -1.40 -3.42
N GLN A 167 -2.30 -0.57 -3.76
CA GLN A 167 -3.50 -0.35 -2.96
C GLN A 167 -4.40 -1.59 -2.90
N ILE A 168 -4.63 -2.27 -4.04
CA ILE A 168 -5.46 -3.47 -4.09
C ILE A 168 -4.92 -4.57 -3.17
N PHE A 169 -3.60 -4.79 -3.18
CA PHE A 169 -2.94 -5.89 -2.48
C PHE A 169 -2.28 -5.48 -1.16
N ASN A 170 -2.52 -4.26 -0.68
CA ASN A 170 -1.92 -3.72 0.55
C ASN A 170 -0.39 -3.80 0.58
N CYS A 171 0.24 -3.54 -0.56
CA CYS A 171 1.70 -3.53 -0.72
C CYS A 171 2.22 -2.16 -1.20
N ASN A 172 1.63 -1.08 -0.69
CA ASN A 172 1.88 0.30 -1.12
C ASN A 172 3.37 0.66 -1.13
N ALA A 173 4.13 0.28 -0.07
CA ALA A 173 5.57 0.57 0.04
C ALA A 173 6.37 0.10 -1.17
N LYS A 174 6.13 -1.15 -1.51
CA LYS A 174 6.86 -1.82 -2.58
C LYS A 174 6.41 -1.29 -3.94
N ALA A 175 5.13 -1.02 -4.08
CA ALA A 175 4.57 -0.44 -5.30
C ALA A 175 5.11 0.97 -5.56
N ASP A 176 5.20 1.82 -4.52
CA ASP A 176 5.78 3.17 -4.62
C ASP A 176 7.28 3.11 -5.00
N GLU A 177 8.04 2.17 -4.42
CA GLU A 177 9.44 1.94 -4.76
C GLU A 177 9.60 1.56 -6.24
N VAL A 178 8.79 0.60 -6.72
CA VAL A 178 8.80 0.12 -8.12
C VAL A 178 8.40 1.23 -9.08
N ALA A 179 7.33 1.98 -8.79
CA ALA A 179 6.89 3.12 -9.59
C ALA A 179 7.97 4.20 -9.68
N TYR A 180 8.62 4.54 -8.56
CA TYR A 180 9.71 5.50 -8.53
C TYR A 180 10.90 5.07 -9.40
N VAL A 181 11.30 3.79 -9.33
CA VAL A 181 12.41 3.25 -10.14
C VAL A 181 12.07 3.28 -11.61
N LYS A 182 10.85 2.88 -12.01
CA LYS A 182 10.38 2.93 -13.40
C LYS A 182 10.39 4.36 -13.94
N ALA A 183 9.82 5.32 -13.20
CA ALA A 183 9.82 6.73 -13.58
C ALA A 183 11.23 7.34 -13.70
N ALA A 184 12.20 6.84 -12.94
CA ALA A 184 13.58 7.28 -13.01
C ALA A 184 14.32 6.73 -14.24
N LEU A 185 13.98 5.51 -14.68
CA LEU A 185 14.57 4.85 -15.85
C LEU A 185 13.99 5.35 -17.19
N ALA A 186 12.78 5.90 -17.17
CA ALA A 186 12.10 6.44 -18.36
C ALA A 186 12.60 7.83 -18.81
N LYS A 187 13.52 8.45 -18.06
CA LYS A 187 14.14 9.77 -18.35
C LYS A 187 15.49 9.63 -19.03
#